data_8f336a27555c3ea7b9225b0d23680e78
#
_entry.id   8f336a27555c3ea7b9225b0d23680e78
#
_cell.length_a   1.000
_cell.length_b   1.000
_cell.length_c   1.000
_cell.angle_alpha   90.00
_cell.angle_beta   90.00
_cell.angle_gamma   90.00
#
_symmetry.space_group_name_H-M   'P 1'
#
loop_
_entity.id
_entity.type
_entity.pdbx_description
1 polymer ?
#
loop_
_entity_poly.entity_id
_entity_poly.type
_entity_poly.pdbx_seq_one_letter_code
_entity_poly.pdbx_strand_id
1 'polypeptide(L)'
;IPGPFTGMVAETARETGMVVVLGVNERDHGTLYNTQIIFDATGEILLRRRKITPTYHERMVWGQGDGAGLKVVDSAVGRIGALACWEHYNPLARYALMTQHEEIHCAQFPGSLVGQIFADQMEVTIRHHALESGCFVVNATGWLTDEQIRQVAGDPALEGPLRGGCFTAIVSPEGKLLGTPLTESEGMVIADLD
;
A
#
# COMPACT_ATOMS: atom_id res chain seq x y z
N ILE A 1 0.59 -11.89 -13.74
CA ILE A 1 1.28 -10.69 -14.14
C ILE A 1 2.45 -11.09 -15.05
N PRO A 2 2.59 -10.47 -16.25
CA PRO A 2 1.79 -9.35 -16.78
C PRO A 2 0.38 -9.75 -17.18
N GLY A 3 -0.49 -8.74 -17.40
CA GLY A 3 -1.85 -8.91 -17.87
C GLY A 3 -2.39 -7.58 -18.45
N PRO A 4 -3.57 -7.56 -19.06
CA PRO A 4 -4.09 -6.36 -19.74
C PRO A 4 -4.14 -5.14 -18.82
N PHE A 5 -4.57 -5.30 -17.56
CA PHE A 5 -4.64 -4.22 -16.60
C PHE A 5 -3.25 -3.68 -16.23
N THR A 6 -2.29 -4.56 -15.92
CA THR A 6 -0.92 -4.12 -15.61
C THR A 6 -0.20 -3.53 -16.82
N GLY A 7 -0.55 -3.98 -18.03
CA GLY A 7 -0.07 -3.38 -19.27
C GLY A 7 -0.56 -1.94 -19.46
N MET A 8 -1.84 -1.68 -19.17
CA MET A 8 -2.40 -0.33 -19.21
C MET A 8 -1.71 0.61 -18.20
N VAL A 9 -1.46 0.15 -16.97
CA VAL A 9 -0.77 0.94 -15.96
C VAL A 9 0.68 1.24 -16.39
N ALA A 10 1.40 0.25 -16.93
CA ALA A 10 2.75 0.43 -17.47
C ALA A 10 2.78 1.48 -18.59
N GLU A 11 1.81 1.44 -19.49
CA GLU A 11 1.66 2.44 -20.57
C GLU A 11 1.43 3.84 -19.99
N THR A 12 0.49 3.97 -19.06
CA THR A 12 0.19 5.25 -18.40
C THR A 12 1.43 5.79 -17.65
N ALA A 13 2.16 4.94 -16.92
CA ALA A 13 3.41 5.33 -16.25
C ALA A 13 4.40 5.92 -17.25
N ARG A 14 4.59 5.26 -18.40
CA ARG A 14 5.47 5.72 -19.46
C ARG A 14 5.01 7.04 -20.10
N GLU A 15 3.73 7.17 -20.41
CA GLU A 15 3.16 8.37 -21.05
C GLU A 15 3.23 9.60 -20.14
N THR A 16 3.06 9.40 -18.84
CA THR A 16 3.08 10.48 -17.84
C THR A 16 4.45 10.73 -17.22
N GLY A 17 5.41 9.81 -17.41
CA GLY A 17 6.70 9.86 -16.73
C GLY A 17 6.61 9.65 -15.23
N MET A 18 5.59 8.96 -14.74
CA MET A 18 5.34 8.72 -13.31
C MET A 18 5.85 7.36 -12.86
N VAL A 19 6.43 7.32 -11.67
CA VAL A 19 6.61 6.06 -10.94
C VAL A 19 5.30 5.71 -10.25
N VAL A 20 4.82 4.49 -10.42
CA VAL A 20 3.52 4.05 -9.89
C VAL A 20 3.71 2.83 -8.99
N VAL A 21 3.17 2.90 -7.77
CA VAL A 21 3.10 1.74 -6.86
C VAL A 21 1.65 1.31 -6.72
N LEU A 22 1.37 0.08 -7.15
CA LEU A 22 0.02 -0.43 -7.28
C LEU A 22 -0.19 -1.71 -6.47
N GLY A 23 -1.25 -1.77 -5.66
CA GLY A 23 -1.74 -3.00 -5.03
C GLY A 23 -2.75 -3.71 -5.93
N VAL A 24 -2.59 -5.02 -6.11
CA VAL A 24 -3.48 -5.83 -6.95
C VAL A 24 -3.74 -7.20 -6.36
N ASN A 25 -4.87 -7.80 -6.78
CA ASN A 25 -5.08 -9.23 -6.64
C ASN A 25 -4.41 -9.94 -7.82
N GLU A 26 -3.31 -10.60 -7.55
CA GLU A 26 -2.62 -11.41 -8.56
C GLU A 26 -3.20 -12.83 -8.57
N ARG A 27 -3.48 -13.35 -9.76
CA ARG A 27 -3.74 -14.78 -9.94
C ARG A 27 -2.52 -15.44 -10.60
N ASP A 28 -1.99 -16.44 -9.93
CA ASP A 28 -0.94 -17.29 -10.48
C ASP A 28 -1.39 -18.75 -10.40
N HIS A 29 -1.64 -19.36 -11.57
CA HIS A 29 -2.29 -20.66 -11.70
C HIS A 29 -3.62 -20.71 -10.93
N GLY A 30 -3.71 -21.54 -9.89
CA GLY A 30 -4.90 -21.70 -9.05
C GLY A 30 -4.89 -20.90 -7.76
N THR A 31 -3.88 -20.05 -7.51
CA THR A 31 -3.71 -19.29 -6.27
C THR A 31 -3.86 -17.79 -6.52
N LEU A 32 -4.55 -17.12 -5.60
CA LEU A 32 -4.59 -15.66 -5.53
C LEU A 32 -3.51 -15.16 -4.57
N TYR A 33 -2.92 -14.02 -4.88
CA TYR A 33 -1.94 -13.34 -4.03
C TYR A 33 -2.30 -11.87 -3.87
N ASN A 34 -2.03 -11.33 -2.70
CA ASN A 34 -2.04 -9.90 -2.44
C ASN A 34 -0.68 -9.35 -2.86
N THR A 35 -0.64 -8.61 -3.96
CA THR A 35 0.62 -8.25 -4.64
C THR A 35 0.75 -6.74 -4.79
N GLN A 36 1.95 -6.22 -4.54
CA GLN A 36 2.35 -4.86 -4.88
C GLN A 36 3.27 -4.88 -6.09
N ILE A 37 3.08 -3.93 -7.01
CA ILE A 37 3.90 -3.76 -8.20
C ILE A 37 4.44 -2.34 -8.20
N ILE A 38 5.74 -2.18 -8.46
CA ILE A 38 6.38 -0.88 -8.68
C ILE A 38 6.71 -0.77 -10.15
N PHE A 39 6.11 0.21 -10.83
CA PHE A 39 6.41 0.58 -12.21
C PHE A 39 7.30 1.81 -12.21
N ASP A 40 8.37 1.80 -12.99
CA ASP A 40 9.19 2.97 -13.22
C ASP A 40 8.53 3.95 -14.21
N ALA A 41 9.04 5.16 -14.26
CA ALA A 41 8.63 6.20 -15.21
C ALA A 41 8.76 5.79 -16.70
N THR A 42 9.49 4.74 -16.98
CA THR A 42 9.59 4.10 -18.32
C THR A 42 8.48 3.10 -18.60
N GLY A 43 7.66 2.77 -17.60
CA GLY A 43 6.67 1.70 -17.64
C GLY A 43 7.23 0.30 -17.36
N GLU A 44 8.53 0.19 -17.04
CA GLU A 44 9.13 -1.08 -16.64
C GLU A 44 8.67 -1.48 -15.23
N ILE A 45 8.45 -2.78 -15.01
CA ILE A 45 8.17 -3.31 -13.68
C ILE A 45 9.49 -3.51 -12.94
N LEU A 46 9.79 -2.64 -11.98
CA LEU A 46 10.98 -2.72 -11.13
C LEU A 46 10.85 -3.81 -10.05
N LEU A 47 9.66 -3.96 -9.50
CA LEU A 47 9.38 -4.95 -8.46
C LEU A 47 7.95 -5.47 -8.57
N ARG A 48 7.81 -6.79 -8.44
CA ARG A 48 6.56 -7.47 -8.14
C ARG A 48 6.77 -8.27 -6.86
N ARG A 49 6.09 -7.87 -5.79
CA ARG A 49 6.18 -8.56 -4.51
C ARG A 49 4.82 -9.04 -4.04
N ARG A 50 4.76 -10.23 -3.51
CA ARG A 50 3.59 -10.81 -2.86
C ARG A 50 3.66 -10.57 -1.36
N LYS A 51 2.56 -10.21 -0.72
CA LYS A 51 2.46 -10.10 0.74
C LYS A 51 2.94 -11.40 1.37
N ILE A 52 3.88 -11.29 2.31
CA ILE A 52 4.54 -12.47 2.89
C ILE A 52 3.53 -13.34 3.61
N THR A 53 2.72 -12.73 4.48
CA THR A 53 1.72 -13.47 5.25
C THR A 53 0.37 -12.77 5.15
N PRO A 54 -0.64 -13.38 4.52
CA PRO A 54 -2.01 -12.87 4.58
C PRO A 54 -2.49 -12.77 6.01
N THR A 55 -3.24 -11.71 6.33
CA THR A 55 -3.66 -11.38 7.68
C THR A 55 -5.04 -11.94 7.96
N TYR A 56 -5.18 -12.73 9.03
CA TYR A 56 -6.47 -13.22 9.55
C TYR A 56 -7.36 -13.84 8.46
N HIS A 57 -8.50 -13.24 8.09
CA HIS A 57 -9.42 -13.75 7.07
C HIS A 57 -8.82 -13.79 5.65
N GLU A 58 -7.80 -12.98 5.37
CA GLU A 58 -7.09 -13.04 4.10
C GLU A 58 -6.56 -14.45 3.80
N ARG A 59 -6.23 -15.23 4.84
CA ARG A 59 -5.72 -16.62 4.71
C ARG A 59 -6.70 -17.59 4.08
N MET A 60 -7.98 -17.24 4.04
CA MET A 60 -9.00 -18.05 3.38
C MET A 60 -9.01 -17.86 1.86
N VAL A 61 -8.40 -16.79 1.35
CA VAL A 61 -8.46 -16.38 -0.05
C VAL A 61 -7.08 -16.31 -0.69
N TRP A 62 -6.11 -15.68 -0.01
CA TRP A 62 -4.79 -15.40 -0.58
C TRP A 62 -3.71 -16.33 -0.05
N GLY A 63 -2.83 -16.76 -0.96
CA GLY A 63 -1.62 -17.50 -0.64
C GLY A 63 -0.54 -16.63 -0.01
N GLN A 64 0.41 -17.29 0.66
CA GLN A 64 1.59 -16.66 1.21
C GLN A 64 2.59 -16.29 0.11
N GLY A 65 3.18 -15.11 0.23
CA GLY A 65 4.38 -14.74 -0.49
C GLY A 65 5.65 -15.29 0.18
N ASP A 66 6.78 -14.77 -0.25
CA ASP A 66 8.09 -15.11 0.32
C ASP A 66 8.90 -13.83 0.60
N GLY A 67 10.08 -14.01 1.17
CA GLY A 67 11.00 -12.90 1.48
C GLY A 67 11.73 -12.31 0.26
N ALA A 68 11.63 -12.91 -0.92
CA ALA A 68 12.32 -12.43 -2.13
C ALA A 68 11.85 -11.04 -2.57
N GLY A 69 10.61 -10.68 -2.20
CA GLY A 69 10.02 -9.37 -2.45
C GLY A 69 10.37 -8.27 -1.43
N LEU A 70 11.12 -8.58 -0.35
CA LEU A 70 11.61 -7.58 0.60
C LEU A 70 12.84 -6.86 0.01
N LYS A 71 12.61 -6.05 -1.01
CA LYS A 71 13.64 -5.32 -1.76
C LYS A 71 13.28 -3.86 -1.87
N VAL A 72 14.31 -3.04 -1.76
CA VAL A 72 14.29 -1.63 -2.18
C VAL A 72 14.81 -1.59 -3.62
N VAL A 73 14.12 -0.85 -4.47
CA VAL A 73 14.47 -0.70 -5.90
C VAL A 73 14.82 0.73 -6.22
N ASP A 74 15.82 0.90 -7.09
CA ASP A 74 16.14 2.21 -7.66
C ASP A 74 15.09 2.56 -8.72
N SER A 75 14.60 3.79 -8.67
CA SER A 75 13.60 4.33 -9.60
C SER A 75 13.98 5.75 -10.05
N ALA A 76 13.19 6.30 -10.98
CA ALA A 76 13.39 7.68 -11.46
C ALA A 76 13.22 8.74 -10.35
N VAL A 77 12.57 8.40 -9.21
CA VAL A 77 12.29 9.34 -8.11
C VAL A 77 13.02 9.00 -6.81
N GLY A 78 13.97 8.06 -6.85
CA GLY A 78 14.71 7.59 -5.68
C GLY A 78 14.47 6.12 -5.36
N ARG A 79 14.92 5.70 -4.21
CA ARG A 79 14.92 4.29 -3.76
C ARG A 79 13.62 3.98 -3.03
N ILE A 80 12.83 3.08 -3.61
CA ILE A 80 11.48 2.76 -3.14
C ILE A 80 11.43 1.38 -2.48
N GLY A 81 10.93 1.35 -1.24
CA GLY A 81 10.46 0.14 -0.55
C GLY A 81 8.93 0.11 -0.47
N ALA A 82 8.35 -1.06 -0.28
CA ALA A 82 6.91 -1.19 -0.14
C ALA A 82 6.52 -2.35 0.80
N LEU A 83 5.49 -2.11 1.62
CA LEU A 83 4.84 -3.13 2.45
C LEU A 83 3.32 -3.00 2.37
N ALA A 84 2.61 -4.11 2.58
CA ALA A 84 1.17 -4.16 2.54
C ALA A 84 0.57 -4.38 3.94
N CYS A 85 -0.20 -3.38 4.42
CA CYS A 85 -1.05 -3.49 5.61
C CYS A 85 -0.27 -3.97 6.86
N TRP A 86 -0.70 -5.07 7.46
CA TRP A 86 -0.13 -5.62 8.70
C TRP A 86 1.29 -6.16 8.58
N GLU A 87 1.89 -6.18 7.40
CA GLU A 87 3.33 -6.41 7.27
C GLU A 87 4.15 -5.36 8.03
N HIS A 88 3.61 -4.13 8.16
CA HIS A 88 4.23 -3.07 8.95
C HIS A 88 4.35 -3.40 10.45
N TYR A 89 3.56 -4.34 10.96
CA TYR A 89 3.68 -4.80 12.35
C TYR A 89 4.70 -5.94 12.53
N ASN A 90 5.35 -6.36 11.43
CA ASN A 90 6.51 -7.24 11.49
C ASN A 90 7.80 -6.41 11.49
N PRO A 91 8.49 -6.25 12.64
CA PRO A 91 9.68 -5.41 12.71
C PRO A 91 10.80 -5.91 11.80
N LEU A 92 10.91 -7.22 11.57
CA LEU A 92 11.94 -7.78 10.69
C LEU A 92 11.68 -7.46 9.21
N ALA A 93 10.42 -7.41 8.77
CA ALA A 93 10.08 -7.00 7.41
C ALA A 93 10.43 -5.53 7.17
N ARG A 94 10.10 -4.64 8.12
CA ARG A 94 10.49 -3.22 8.06
C ARG A 94 12.01 -3.06 8.06
N TYR A 95 12.69 -3.72 9.00
CA TYR A 95 14.14 -3.64 9.13
C TYR A 95 14.87 -4.14 7.87
N ALA A 96 14.34 -5.17 7.21
CA ALA A 96 14.89 -5.67 5.95
C ALA A 96 14.90 -4.60 4.83
N LEU A 97 13.91 -3.70 4.79
CA LEU A 97 13.89 -2.59 3.86
C LEU A 97 14.79 -1.44 4.32
N MET A 98 14.75 -1.10 5.61
CA MET A 98 15.60 -0.05 6.21
C MET A 98 17.09 -0.30 5.95
N THR A 99 17.56 -1.55 6.07
CA THR A 99 18.97 -1.91 5.81
C THR A 99 19.38 -1.77 4.35
N GLN A 100 18.42 -1.61 3.45
CA GLN A 100 18.64 -1.35 2.03
C GLN A 100 18.54 0.15 1.71
N HIS A 101 18.42 1.02 2.72
CA HIS A 101 18.38 2.47 2.58
C HIS A 101 17.24 2.97 1.67
N GLU A 102 16.00 2.58 1.99
CA GLU A 102 14.84 3.15 1.32
C GLU A 102 14.74 4.66 1.58
N GLU A 103 14.40 5.43 0.56
CA GLU A 103 14.18 6.87 0.63
C GLU A 103 12.69 7.20 0.65
N ILE A 104 11.90 6.38 -0.04
CA ILE A 104 10.44 6.48 -0.10
C ILE A 104 9.86 5.10 0.23
N HIS A 105 9.07 5.03 1.29
CA HIS A 105 8.32 3.84 1.65
C HIS A 105 6.87 3.95 1.20
N CYS A 106 6.42 3.02 0.37
CA CYS A 106 5.03 2.96 -0.09
C CYS A 106 4.23 1.97 0.76
N ALA A 107 3.38 2.51 1.62
CA ALA A 107 2.46 1.75 2.44
C ALA A 107 1.08 1.67 1.78
N GLN A 108 0.47 0.49 1.79
CA GLN A 108 -0.86 0.27 1.25
C GLN A 108 -1.70 -0.52 2.25
N PHE A 109 -2.85 0.04 2.62
CA PHE A 109 -3.80 -0.58 3.54
C PHE A 109 -5.17 -0.69 2.90
N PRO A 110 -5.98 -1.72 3.27
CA PRO A 110 -7.38 -1.75 2.89
C PRO A 110 -8.11 -0.71 3.73
N GLY A 111 -8.51 0.37 3.23
CA GLY A 111 -9.45 1.25 3.95
C GLY A 111 -10.82 0.58 4.12
N SER A 112 -11.77 1.29 4.73
CA SER A 112 -13.13 0.78 4.99
C SER A 112 -13.12 -0.55 5.75
N LEU A 113 -12.37 -0.61 6.85
CA LEU A 113 -12.24 -1.80 7.69
C LEU A 113 -12.04 -1.38 9.15
N VAL A 114 -12.79 -1.99 10.06
CA VAL A 114 -12.68 -1.85 11.53
C VAL A 114 -12.82 -0.40 12.06
N GLY A 115 -13.22 0.56 11.22
CA GLY A 115 -13.50 1.95 11.64
C GLY A 115 -12.28 2.74 12.11
N GLN A 116 -12.51 3.71 13.00
CA GLN A 116 -11.51 4.69 13.44
C GLN A 116 -10.26 4.06 14.07
N ILE A 117 -10.40 2.97 14.82
CA ILE A 117 -9.25 2.31 15.46
C ILE A 117 -8.20 1.87 14.43
N PHE A 118 -8.64 1.49 13.23
CA PHE A 118 -7.72 1.08 12.17
C PHE A 118 -7.01 2.29 11.55
N ALA A 119 -7.70 3.41 11.39
CA ALA A 119 -7.09 4.68 10.96
C ALA A 119 -6.03 5.15 11.95
N ASP A 120 -6.34 5.12 13.25
CA ASP A 120 -5.39 5.50 14.31
C ASP A 120 -4.14 4.62 14.31
N GLN A 121 -4.33 3.30 14.12
CA GLN A 121 -3.21 2.35 14.01
C GLN A 121 -2.35 2.60 12.77
N MET A 122 -2.97 2.93 11.64
CA MET A 122 -2.24 3.29 10.41
C MET A 122 -1.42 4.56 10.62
N GLU A 123 -1.99 5.61 11.20
CA GLU A 123 -1.27 6.87 11.47
C GLU A 123 -0.03 6.62 12.32
N VAL A 124 -0.18 5.93 13.45
CA VAL A 124 0.95 5.58 14.31
C VAL A 124 2.02 4.80 13.56
N THR A 125 1.59 3.83 12.77
CA THR A 125 2.48 2.92 12.04
C THR A 125 3.32 3.64 10.99
N ILE A 126 2.69 4.44 10.13
CA ILE A 126 3.38 5.13 9.03
C ILE A 126 4.30 6.25 9.55
N ARG A 127 3.89 6.96 10.59
CA ARG A 127 4.73 7.99 11.23
C ARG A 127 5.92 7.38 11.96
N HIS A 128 5.72 6.26 12.64
CA HIS A 128 6.80 5.53 13.29
C HIS A 128 7.79 4.97 12.26
N HIS A 129 7.28 4.40 11.14
CA HIS A 129 8.16 3.89 10.08
C HIS A 129 9.03 5.01 9.49
N ALA A 130 8.43 6.16 9.15
CA ALA A 130 9.15 7.31 8.64
C ALA A 130 10.26 7.77 9.57
N LEU A 131 9.94 7.91 10.87
CA LEU A 131 10.90 8.37 11.90
C LEU A 131 12.03 7.35 12.12
N GLU A 132 11.69 6.04 12.18
CA GLU A 132 12.66 4.98 12.47
C GLU A 132 13.62 4.74 11.29
N SER A 133 13.12 4.83 10.06
CA SER A 133 13.90 4.61 8.83
C SER A 133 14.56 5.88 8.26
N GLY A 134 14.10 7.06 8.68
CA GLY A 134 14.55 8.34 8.11
C GLY A 134 14.13 8.53 6.66
N CYS A 135 13.01 7.96 6.24
CA CYS A 135 12.49 8.03 4.87
C CYS A 135 11.11 8.72 4.82
N PHE A 136 10.70 9.16 3.63
CA PHE A 136 9.31 9.55 3.39
C PHE A 136 8.42 8.33 3.37
N VAL A 137 7.18 8.46 3.87
CA VAL A 137 6.16 7.42 3.73
C VAL A 137 4.98 7.96 2.94
N VAL A 138 4.63 7.25 1.87
CA VAL A 138 3.43 7.51 1.06
C VAL A 138 2.43 6.40 1.35
N ASN A 139 1.37 6.71 2.09
CA ASN A 139 0.34 5.75 2.45
C ASN A 139 -0.92 5.95 1.62
N ALA A 140 -1.34 4.90 0.93
CA ALA A 140 -2.60 4.85 0.20
C ALA A 140 -3.56 3.83 0.83
N THR A 141 -4.80 4.25 1.03
CA THR A 141 -5.87 3.38 1.56
C THR A 141 -7.03 3.26 0.59
N GLY A 142 -7.67 2.11 0.57
CA GLY A 142 -8.92 1.93 -0.17
C GLY A 142 -10.08 2.69 0.48
N TRP A 143 -11.10 2.98 -0.31
CA TRP A 143 -12.36 3.54 0.16
C TRP A 143 -13.51 2.79 -0.48
N LEU A 144 -14.54 2.46 0.32
CA LEU A 144 -15.78 1.89 -0.16
C LEU A 144 -16.91 2.92 -0.03
N THR A 145 -17.64 3.14 -1.11
CA THR A 145 -18.87 3.93 -1.07
C THR A 145 -19.96 3.19 -0.30
N ASP A 146 -20.98 3.91 0.16
CA ASP A 146 -22.11 3.29 0.84
C ASP A 146 -22.80 2.19 0.02
N GLU A 147 -22.82 2.33 -1.30
CA GLU A 147 -23.35 1.31 -2.19
C GLU A 147 -22.48 0.06 -2.21
N GLN A 148 -21.16 0.23 -2.32
CA GLN A 148 -20.20 -0.88 -2.28
C GLN A 148 -20.23 -1.59 -0.91
N ILE A 149 -20.33 -0.82 0.19
CA ILE A 149 -20.47 -1.39 1.54
C ILE A 149 -21.70 -2.29 1.62
N ARG A 150 -22.88 -1.82 1.16
CA ARG A 150 -24.10 -2.64 1.13
C ARG A 150 -23.95 -3.91 0.29
N GLN A 151 -23.28 -3.80 -0.86
CA GLN A 151 -23.03 -4.95 -1.73
C GLN A 151 -22.09 -5.98 -1.10
N VAL A 152 -21.01 -5.51 -0.46
CA VAL A 152 -20.00 -6.38 0.17
C VAL A 152 -20.52 -7.00 1.45
N ALA A 153 -21.22 -6.25 2.28
CA ALA A 153 -21.74 -6.71 3.56
C ALA A 153 -22.82 -7.78 3.38
N GLY A 154 -23.72 -7.61 2.41
CA GLY A 154 -24.85 -8.50 2.15
C GLY A 154 -25.91 -8.52 3.26
N ASP A 155 -25.59 -8.00 4.44
CA ASP A 155 -26.47 -7.85 5.63
C ASP A 155 -26.19 -6.48 6.26
N PRO A 156 -27.24 -5.65 6.53
CA PRO A 156 -27.07 -4.36 7.18
C PRO A 156 -26.33 -4.40 8.53
N ALA A 157 -26.44 -5.49 9.27
CA ALA A 157 -25.72 -5.68 10.54
C ALA A 157 -24.18 -5.74 10.36
N LEU A 158 -23.70 -6.07 9.17
CA LEU A 158 -22.28 -6.20 8.84
C LEU A 158 -21.69 -4.94 8.19
N GLU A 159 -22.50 -3.91 7.91
CA GLU A 159 -22.03 -2.67 7.27
C GLU A 159 -21.12 -1.84 8.20
N GLY A 160 -21.43 -1.80 9.51
CA GLY A 160 -20.71 -0.97 10.46
C GLY A 160 -19.18 -1.17 10.43
N PRO A 161 -18.68 -2.41 10.50
CA PRO A 161 -17.23 -2.68 10.43
C PRO A 161 -16.54 -2.26 9.12
N LEU A 162 -17.30 -2.06 8.04
CA LEU A 162 -16.76 -1.64 6.74
C LEU A 162 -16.72 -0.12 6.58
N ARG A 163 -17.25 0.63 7.56
CA ARG A 163 -17.25 2.10 7.53
C ARG A 163 -16.04 2.68 8.21
N GLY A 164 -15.47 3.74 7.62
CA GLY A 164 -14.27 4.40 8.15
C GLY A 164 -12.99 3.58 7.99
N GLY A 165 -11.99 3.85 8.81
CA GLY A 165 -10.72 3.12 8.80
C GLY A 165 -9.79 3.50 7.65
N CYS A 166 -9.98 4.68 7.02
CA CYS A 166 -9.11 5.19 5.98
C CYS A 166 -8.16 6.26 6.54
N PHE A 167 -6.91 6.24 6.10
CA PHE A 167 -5.92 7.24 6.45
C PHE A 167 -4.87 7.35 5.35
N THR A 168 -5.25 7.97 4.22
CA THR A 168 -4.31 8.27 3.14
C THR A 168 -3.52 9.51 3.50
N ALA A 169 -2.18 9.40 3.53
CA ALA A 169 -1.32 10.46 4.02
C ALA A 169 0.10 10.34 3.46
N ILE A 170 0.82 11.46 3.49
CA ILE A 170 2.26 11.52 3.22
C ILE A 170 2.94 11.97 4.50
N VAL A 171 4.06 11.35 4.84
CA VAL A 171 4.80 11.60 6.09
C VAL A 171 6.27 11.90 5.76
N SER A 172 6.81 12.95 6.39
CA SER A 172 8.24 13.28 6.26
C SER A 172 9.12 12.38 7.14
N PRO A 173 10.46 12.36 6.91
CA PRO A 173 11.40 11.58 7.74
C PRO A 173 11.35 11.90 9.24
N GLU A 174 10.88 13.10 9.63
CA GLU A 174 10.68 13.47 11.03
C GLU A 174 9.35 12.97 11.62
N GLY A 175 8.60 12.14 10.87
CA GLY A 175 7.29 11.63 11.29
C GLY A 175 6.16 12.67 11.27
N LYS A 176 6.31 13.77 10.52
CA LYS A 176 5.30 14.83 10.38
C LYS A 176 4.42 14.55 9.17
N LEU A 177 3.12 14.79 9.28
CA LEU A 177 2.22 14.75 8.15
C LEU A 177 2.51 15.91 7.18
N LEU A 178 2.62 15.60 5.91
CA LEU A 178 2.74 16.57 4.82
C LEU A 178 1.37 16.73 4.17
N GLY A 179 0.78 17.91 4.37
CA GLY A 179 -0.59 18.21 3.95
C GLY A 179 -1.66 17.64 4.88
N THR A 180 -2.90 17.67 4.43
CA THR A 180 -4.06 17.16 5.18
C THR A 180 -4.31 15.70 4.80
N PRO A 181 -4.32 14.76 5.77
CA PRO A 181 -4.69 13.38 5.49
C PRO A 181 -6.12 13.27 4.94
N LEU A 182 -6.33 12.31 4.05
CA LEU A 182 -7.64 11.96 3.55
C LEU A 182 -8.16 10.76 4.35
N THR A 183 -9.21 11.00 5.13
CA THR A 183 -9.81 10.00 6.04
C THR A 183 -11.17 9.53 5.58
N GLU A 184 -11.77 10.23 4.64
CA GLU A 184 -13.10 9.96 4.10
C GLU A 184 -13.11 10.29 2.61
N SER A 185 -13.98 9.64 1.85
CA SER A 185 -14.19 9.85 0.41
C SER A 185 -13.01 9.45 -0.49
N GLU A 186 -13.25 9.51 -1.78
CA GLU A 186 -12.21 9.42 -2.81
C GLU A 186 -11.46 10.75 -2.95
N GLY A 187 -10.15 10.67 -3.18
CA GLY A 187 -9.35 11.88 -3.35
C GLY A 187 -7.85 11.58 -3.44
N MET A 188 -7.05 12.64 -3.41
CA MET A 188 -5.60 12.59 -3.46
C MET A 188 -4.98 13.45 -2.36
N VAL A 189 -3.87 12.97 -1.80
CA VAL A 189 -2.95 13.77 -1.00
C VAL A 189 -1.71 14.01 -1.85
N ILE A 190 -1.29 15.28 -1.95
CA ILE A 190 -0.13 15.70 -2.76
C ILE A 190 0.81 16.48 -1.86
N ALA A 191 2.10 16.19 -1.95
CA ALA A 191 3.17 16.93 -1.27
C ALA A 191 4.48 16.85 -2.07
N ASP A 192 5.31 17.85 -1.90
CA ASP A 192 6.70 17.81 -2.35
C ASP A 192 7.53 17.03 -1.33
N LEU A 193 8.47 16.22 -1.81
CA LEU A 193 9.38 15.40 -0.99
C LEU A 193 10.79 15.94 -1.19
N ASP A 194 11.21 16.87 -0.31
CA ASP A 194 12.52 17.55 -0.35
C ASP A 194 13.51 16.99 0.66
#